data_74f5ba5db8e97694f1054ba4aefa768a
#
_entry.id   74f5ba5db8e97694f1054ba4aefa768a
#
_cell.length_a   1.000
_cell.length_b   1.000
_cell.length_c   1.000
_cell.angle_alpha   90.00
_cell.angle_beta   90.00
_cell.angle_gamma   90.00
#
_symmetry.space_group_name_H-M   'P 1'
#
loop_
_entity.id
_entity.type
_entity.pdbx_description
1 polymer ?
#
loop_
_entity_poly.entity_id
_entity_poly.type
_entity_poly.pdbx_seq_one_letter_code
_entity_poly.pdbx_strand_id
1 'polypeptide(L)'
;MTKTSRIFRANLEVCFLLTILGSSVFLLNAIGPSRASAQGDNWYVGKGAKPDTYYTYQVQNFDTNQGRPFLMTICLKDFDEANKYWNAPVFVVDQGQVYNGTFHLSDLDMTALGSSVVSPDLVKYRAAYSNSLAWLASYVPKPGQSLSAPNWGKIAAIGGSAISPGGAAKVTTPAGTFNTVDVSWTYGPTNNIWVDPNLPFPVKAQTFAAVTSGHAPVQYQFELQSTGTGACPTAPKAVEETPKSGLVLQTGRATYSIKLIWEPDPIVSGKETKLGLIFSDSFGKTISGVSYNLEITAKNGTVVDELDRQRADEGTGLVPYTFPSPGPYDIKVTINAVEGVPTGEFVESATFSVIAT
;
A
#
# COMPACT_ATOMS: atom_id res chain seq x y z
N MET A 1 -22.30 -55.75 -75.09
CA MET A 1 -21.08 -56.17 -74.47
C MET A 1 -20.18 -54.99 -74.27
N THR A 2 -19.73 -54.82 -73.07
CA THR A 2 -18.76 -53.87 -72.49
C THR A 2 -19.19 -52.46 -72.17
N LYS A 3 -19.71 -52.37 -70.93
CA LYS A 3 -19.91 -51.17 -70.18
C LYS A 3 -19.23 -51.36 -68.83
N THR A 4 -17.91 -51.23 -68.73
CA THR A 4 -17.15 -51.39 -67.49
C THR A 4 -15.75 -50.76 -67.58
N SER A 5 -15.66 -49.46 -67.93
CA SER A 5 -14.34 -48.79 -67.77
C SER A 5 -14.36 -47.28 -67.51
N ARG A 6 -15.49 -46.75 -67.02
CA ARG A 6 -15.57 -45.29 -66.74
C ARG A 6 -15.74 -44.93 -65.29
N ILE A 7 -15.80 -45.88 -64.37
CA ILE A 7 -16.06 -45.62 -62.92
C ILE A 7 -14.75 -45.57 -62.10
N PHE A 8 -13.64 -46.02 -62.64
CA PHE A 8 -12.38 -46.10 -61.87
C PHE A 8 -11.47 -44.84 -61.96
N ARG A 9 -11.76 -43.88 -62.87
CA ARG A 9 -10.92 -42.66 -62.95
C ARG A 9 -11.46 -41.49 -62.14
N ALA A 10 -12.68 -41.46 -61.71
CA ALA A 10 -13.22 -40.35 -60.92
C ALA A 10 -12.88 -40.44 -59.42
N ASN A 11 -12.57 -41.65 -58.90
CA ASN A 11 -12.25 -41.80 -57.51
C ASN A 11 -10.79 -41.57 -57.13
N LEU A 12 -9.90 -41.51 -58.11
CA LEU A 12 -8.44 -41.27 -57.84
C LEU A 12 -8.11 -39.78 -57.66
N GLU A 13 -8.85 -38.91 -58.34
CA GLU A 13 -8.61 -37.46 -58.20
C GLU A 13 -9.18 -36.88 -56.92
N VAL A 14 -10.26 -37.44 -56.35
CA VAL A 14 -10.84 -36.98 -55.11
C VAL A 14 -10.03 -37.42 -53.89
N CYS A 15 -9.34 -38.57 -53.96
CA CYS A 15 -8.41 -38.99 -52.89
C CYS A 15 -7.16 -38.18 -52.81
N PHE A 16 -6.66 -37.62 -53.93
CA PHE A 16 -5.41 -36.83 -53.95
C PHE A 16 -5.62 -35.41 -53.42
N LEU A 17 -6.82 -34.83 -53.61
CA LEU A 17 -7.14 -33.50 -53.10
C LEU A 17 -7.44 -33.52 -51.58
N LEU A 18 -7.97 -34.60 -51.04
CA LEU A 18 -8.20 -34.76 -49.62
C LEU A 18 -6.92 -34.99 -48.79
N THR A 19 -5.88 -35.59 -49.39
CA THR A 19 -4.59 -35.80 -48.71
C THR A 19 -3.74 -34.51 -48.65
N ILE A 20 -3.89 -33.57 -49.58
CA ILE A 20 -3.18 -32.29 -49.56
C ILE A 20 -3.82 -31.31 -48.55
N LEU A 21 -5.15 -31.34 -48.38
CA LEU A 21 -5.84 -30.51 -47.38
C LEU A 21 -5.64 -31.04 -45.93
N GLY A 22 -5.46 -32.35 -45.74
CA GLY A 22 -5.19 -32.92 -44.41
C GLY A 22 -3.78 -32.63 -43.89
N SER A 23 -2.82 -32.44 -44.77
CA SER A 23 -1.41 -32.15 -44.41
C SER A 23 -1.19 -30.67 -44.01
N SER A 24 -2.04 -29.76 -44.50
CA SER A 24 -1.92 -28.33 -44.18
C SER A 24 -2.50 -27.96 -42.79
N VAL A 25 -3.41 -28.76 -42.25
CA VAL A 25 -4.00 -28.50 -40.94
C VAL A 25 -3.13 -29.00 -39.78
N PHE A 26 -2.26 -30.01 -40.04
CA PHE A 26 -1.35 -30.54 -39.01
C PHE A 26 -0.08 -29.70 -38.78
N LEU A 27 0.26 -28.77 -39.69
CA LEU A 27 1.42 -27.91 -39.53
C LEU A 27 1.12 -26.59 -38.75
N LEU A 28 -0.16 -26.26 -38.52
CA LEU A 28 -0.51 -25.07 -37.76
C LEU A 28 -0.68 -25.34 -36.23
N ASN A 29 -0.69 -26.58 -35.80
CA ASN A 29 -0.80 -26.91 -34.35
C ASN A 29 0.55 -27.20 -33.67
N ALA A 30 1.67 -27.05 -34.38
CA ALA A 30 3.01 -27.24 -33.79
C ALA A 30 3.66 -25.94 -33.30
N ILE A 31 2.96 -24.79 -33.44
CA ILE A 31 3.34 -23.60 -32.67
C ILE A 31 2.56 -23.70 -31.35
N GLY A 32 3.00 -24.64 -30.52
CA GLY A 32 2.70 -24.55 -29.10
C GLY A 32 3.07 -23.15 -28.64
N PRO A 33 2.38 -22.58 -27.64
CA PRO A 33 2.83 -21.34 -27.05
C PRO A 33 4.30 -21.57 -26.75
N SER A 34 5.16 -20.84 -27.43
CA SER A 34 6.55 -20.74 -27.04
C SER A 34 6.45 -20.37 -25.58
N ARG A 35 6.70 -21.33 -24.69
CA ARG A 35 7.16 -21.01 -23.35
C ARG A 35 8.34 -20.09 -23.65
N ALA A 36 8.10 -18.79 -23.63
CA ALA A 36 9.16 -17.87 -23.39
C ALA A 36 9.80 -18.46 -22.16
N SER A 37 10.90 -19.13 -22.34
CA SER A 37 11.79 -19.45 -21.26
C SER A 37 11.99 -18.10 -20.62
N ALA A 38 11.42 -17.92 -19.46
CA ALA A 38 11.82 -16.86 -18.55
C ALA A 38 13.28 -17.20 -18.23
N GLN A 39 14.14 -16.86 -19.17
CA GLN A 39 15.56 -16.85 -18.98
C GLN A 39 15.76 -15.83 -17.89
N GLY A 40 16.11 -16.30 -16.70
CA GLY A 40 16.03 -15.68 -15.42
C GLY A 40 16.55 -14.25 -15.38
N ASP A 41 15.69 -13.35 -15.79
CA ASP A 41 15.93 -11.95 -15.59
C ASP A 41 15.77 -11.67 -14.11
N ASN A 42 16.90 -11.50 -13.43
CA ASN A 42 16.89 -11.08 -12.04
C ASN A 42 16.05 -9.82 -11.90
N TRP A 43 15.23 -9.76 -10.86
CA TRP A 43 14.48 -8.58 -10.48
C TRP A 43 15.15 -7.92 -9.27
N TYR A 44 15.09 -6.60 -9.21
CA TYR A 44 15.49 -5.75 -8.10
C TYR A 44 14.62 -4.50 -8.09
N VAL A 45 14.53 -3.84 -6.95
CA VAL A 45 13.79 -2.57 -6.85
C VAL A 45 14.50 -1.51 -7.69
N GLY A 46 13.79 -0.98 -8.70
CA GLY A 46 14.34 -0.08 -9.71
C GLY A 46 14.53 -0.71 -11.09
N LYS A 47 14.38 -2.04 -11.23
CA LYS A 47 14.44 -2.69 -12.55
C LYS A 47 13.37 -2.11 -13.47
N GLY A 48 13.78 -1.70 -14.66
CA GLY A 48 12.86 -1.13 -15.64
C GLY A 48 12.47 0.33 -15.38
N ALA A 49 13.12 0.99 -14.43
CA ALA A 49 12.98 2.43 -14.24
C ALA A 49 13.31 3.18 -15.54
N LYS A 50 12.47 4.15 -15.90
CA LYS A 50 12.61 4.95 -17.12
C LYS A 50 12.35 6.43 -16.80
N PRO A 51 13.00 7.35 -17.50
CA PRO A 51 12.67 8.76 -17.41
C PRO A 51 11.19 9.01 -17.77
N ASP A 52 10.67 10.09 -17.24
CA ASP A 52 9.31 10.55 -17.48
C ASP A 52 8.24 9.49 -17.18
N THR A 53 8.44 8.71 -16.10
CA THR A 53 7.44 7.79 -15.58
C THR A 53 7.02 8.21 -14.17
N TYR A 54 5.77 7.93 -13.81
CA TYR A 54 5.27 8.20 -12.47
C TYR A 54 4.49 7.03 -11.89
N TYR A 55 4.48 6.96 -10.56
CA TYR A 55 3.83 5.93 -9.77
C TYR A 55 3.15 6.59 -8.57
N THR A 56 1.83 6.42 -8.47
CA THR A 56 1.06 6.90 -7.31
C THR A 56 0.61 5.70 -6.49
N TYR A 57 0.91 5.71 -5.22
CA TYR A 57 0.55 4.67 -4.26
C TYR A 57 -0.36 5.22 -3.18
N GLN A 58 -1.33 4.44 -2.77
CA GLN A 58 -1.90 4.55 -1.44
C GLN A 58 -1.01 3.75 -0.50
N VAL A 59 -0.48 4.42 0.52
CA VAL A 59 0.45 3.82 1.50
C VAL A 59 -0.16 3.95 2.88
N GLN A 60 -0.11 2.88 3.64
CA GLN A 60 -0.41 2.84 5.05
C GLN A 60 0.83 2.27 5.74
N ASN A 61 1.43 3.04 6.65
CA ASN A 61 2.63 2.64 7.38
C ASN A 61 2.48 3.03 8.83
N PHE A 62 2.63 2.05 9.73
CA PHE A 62 2.39 2.21 11.16
C PHE A 62 3.27 3.25 11.81
N ASP A 63 4.56 3.22 11.44
CA ASP A 63 5.58 4.07 12.07
C ASP A 63 5.51 5.53 11.60
N THR A 64 4.68 5.83 10.57
CA THR A 64 4.69 7.15 9.94
C THR A 64 3.59 8.07 10.46
N ASN A 65 2.35 7.65 10.41
CA ASN A 65 1.23 8.48 10.82
C ASN A 65 0.09 7.64 11.45
N GLN A 66 0.47 6.75 12.36
CA GLN A 66 -0.45 5.84 13.07
C GLN A 66 -1.22 4.91 12.11
N GLY A 67 -0.60 4.54 11.00
CA GLY A 67 -1.21 3.68 10.01
C GLY A 67 -2.33 4.33 9.21
N ARG A 68 -2.53 5.64 9.24
CA ARG A 68 -3.48 6.33 8.34
C ARG A 68 -2.98 6.24 6.90
N PRO A 69 -3.87 5.92 5.95
CA PRO A 69 -3.48 5.91 4.53
C PRO A 69 -3.20 7.33 4.03
N PHE A 70 -2.17 7.45 3.20
CA PHE A 70 -1.85 8.65 2.45
C PHE A 70 -1.52 8.30 1.00
N LEU A 71 -1.60 9.26 0.09
CA LEU A 71 -1.17 9.08 -1.28
C LEU A 71 0.28 9.59 -1.43
N MET A 72 1.11 8.80 -2.10
CA MET A 72 2.47 9.18 -2.47
C MET A 72 2.66 9.02 -3.96
N THR A 73 3.02 10.09 -4.65
CA THR A 73 3.38 10.08 -6.07
C THR A 73 4.88 10.28 -6.21
N ILE A 74 5.52 9.37 -6.93
CA ILE A 74 6.96 9.36 -7.24
C ILE A 74 7.10 9.48 -8.74
N CYS A 75 7.82 10.49 -9.21
CA CYS A 75 8.07 10.72 -10.63
C CYS A 75 9.55 10.53 -10.94
N LEU A 76 9.90 9.57 -11.75
CA LEU A 76 11.28 9.39 -12.22
C LEU A 76 11.51 10.36 -13.37
N LYS A 77 12.12 11.51 -13.10
CA LYS A 77 12.28 12.56 -14.09
C LYS A 77 13.48 12.32 -15.02
N ASP A 78 14.65 12.22 -14.45
CA ASP A 78 15.92 12.03 -15.15
C ASP A 78 16.89 11.24 -14.26
N PHE A 79 17.89 10.66 -14.89
CA PHE A 79 18.95 9.93 -14.23
C PHE A 79 20.25 10.74 -14.24
N ASP A 80 20.83 10.96 -13.06
CA ASP A 80 22.14 11.60 -12.92
C ASP A 80 23.23 10.53 -13.07
N GLU A 81 23.86 10.48 -14.25
CA GLU A 81 24.92 9.53 -14.55
C GLU A 81 26.19 9.73 -13.73
N ALA A 82 26.47 10.95 -13.31
CA ALA A 82 27.67 11.27 -12.54
C ALA A 82 27.54 10.80 -11.09
N ASN A 83 26.38 10.99 -10.49
CA ASN A 83 26.09 10.67 -9.09
C ASN A 83 25.32 9.36 -8.90
N LYS A 84 24.94 8.68 -10.01
CA LYS A 84 24.25 7.37 -10.01
C LYS A 84 22.95 7.35 -9.19
N TYR A 85 22.09 8.35 -9.42
CA TYR A 85 20.76 8.38 -8.84
C TYR A 85 19.72 8.95 -9.82
N TRP A 86 18.44 8.61 -9.54
CA TRP A 86 17.29 9.19 -10.19
C TRP A 86 16.87 10.48 -9.48
N ASN A 87 16.69 11.56 -10.22
CA ASN A 87 15.97 12.74 -9.74
C ASN A 87 14.47 12.41 -9.75
N ALA A 88 13.89 12.26 -8.58
CA ALA A 88 12.51 11.85 -8.42
C ALA A 88 11.72 12.93 -7.65
N PRO A 89 11.06 13.89 -8.34
CA PRO A 89 10.02 14.70 -7.70
C PRO A 89 8.99 13.81 -7.03
N VAL A 90 8.66 14.16 -5.78
CA VAL A 90 7.70 13.43 -4.95
C VAL A 90 6.71 14.41 -4.36
N PHE A 91 5.45 14.04 -4.34
CA PHE A 91 4.48 14.69 -3.49
C PHE A 91 3.64 13.68 -2.72
N VAL A 92 3.25 14.07 -1.52
CA VAL A 92 2.40 13.29 -0.64
C VAL A 92 1.15 14.08 -0.34
N VAL A 93 0.00 13.41 -0.42
CA VAL A 93 -1.29 13.96 -0.01
C VAL A 93 -1.73 13.20 1.23
N ASP A 94 -1.77 13.87 2.37
CA ASP A 94 -2.23 13.31 3.63
C ASP A 94 -3.23 14.29 4.25
N GLN A 95 -4.46 13.85 4.45
CA GLN A 95 -5.56 14.65 5.00
C GLN A 95 -5.75 16.01 4.28
N GLY A 96 -5.74 16.00 2.95
CA GLY A 96 -5.89 17.22 2.14
C GLY A 96 -4.66 18.14 2.11
N GLN A 97 -3.64 17.89 2.93
CA GLN A 97 -2.37 18.62 2.88
C GLN A 97 -1.45 18.00 1.83
N VAL A 98 -0.69 18.84 1.15
CA VAL A 98 0.26 18.42 0.11
C VAL A 98 1.68 18.77 0.53
N TYR A 99 2.52 17.76 0.60
CA TYR A 99 3.94 17.87 0.93
C TYR A 99 4.76 17.55 -0.32
N ASN A 100 5.67 18.42 -0.69
CA ASN A 100 6.47 18.30 -1.92
C ASN A 100 7.96 18.22 -1.62
N GLY A 101 8.69 17.51 -2.49
CA GLY A 101 10.13 17.43 -2.44
C GLY A 101 10.71 16.69 -3.64
N THR A 102 12.01 16.45 -3.61
CA THR A 102 12.69 15.61 -4.60
C THR A 102 13.50 14.57 -3.87
N PHE A 103 13.24 13.29 -4.14
CA PHE A 103 14.11 12.21 -3.71
C PHE A 103 15.22 12.02 -4.75
N HIS A 104 16.44 11.81 -4.28
CA HIS A 104 17.51 11.25 -5.08
C HIS A 104 17.53 9.75 -4.79
N LEU A 105 17.05 8.95 -5.76
CA LEU A 105 16.90 7.51 -5.59
C LEU A 105 18.11 6.80 -6.18
N SER A 106 18.82 6.04 -5.37
CA SER A 106 20.02 5.30 -5.75
C SER A 106 19.75 4.36 -6.94
N ASP A 107 20.65 4.30 -7.92
CA ASP A 107 20.60 3.31 -9.02
C ASP A 107 20.72 1.86 -8.52
N LEU A 108 21.32 1.67 -7.37
CA LEU A 108 21.60 0.34 -6.84
C LEU A 108 20.33 -0.35 -6.32
N ASP A 109 19.49 0.41 -5.63
CA ASP A 109 18.42 -0.14 -4.79
C ASP A 109 17.22 0.80 -4.60
N MET A 110 17.18 1.93 -5.30
CA MET A 110 16.13 2.95 -5.20
C MET A 110 15.96 3.53 -3.77
N THR A 111 16.92 3.37 -2.88
CA THR A 111 16.86 4.04 -1.58
C THR A 111 17.00 5.55 -1.74
N ALA A 112 16.25 6.30 -0.93
CA ALA A 112 16.30 7.76 -0.95
C ALA A 112 17.56 8.25 -0.23
N LEU A 113 18.50 8.82 -1.00
CA LEU A 113 19.81 9.28 -0.53
C LEU A 113 19.69 10.51 0.39
N GLY A 114 20.71 10.74 1.20
CA GLY A 114 20.81 11.91 2.08
C GLY A 114 20.83 13.26 1.34
N SER A 115 21.22 13.26 0.06
CA SER A 115 21.16 14.43 -0.82
C SER A 115 19.75 14.83 -1.27
N SER A 116 18.72 14.03 -0.97
CA SER A 116 17.33 14.33 -1.30
C SER A 116 16.88 15.67 -0.72
N VAL A 117 16.19 16.47 -1.52
CA VAL A 117 15.67 17.78 -1.13
C VAL A 117 14.27 17.61 -0.57
N VAL A 118 14.14 17.60 0.74
CA VAL A 118 12.88 17.35 1.43
C VAL A 118 12.61 18.41 2.49
N SER A 119 11.36 18.88 2.58
CA SER A 119 10.93 19.71 3.70
C SER A 119 10.92 18.90 5.01
N PRO A 120 11.00 19.53 6.18
CA PRO A 120 10.89 18.83 7.47
C PRO A 120 9.65 17.93 7.55
N ASP A 121 8.52 18.37 7.03
CA ASP A 121 7.26 17.63 7.04
C ASP A 121 7.28 16.40 6.12
N LEU A 122 8.09 16.42 5.06
CA LEU A 122 8.24 15.31 4.13
C LEU A 122 9.19 14.21 4.66
N VAL A 123 10.02 14.50 5.68
CA VAL A 123 11.03 13.55 6.21
C VAL A 123 10.38 12.24 6.66
N LYS A 124 9.24 12.29 7.37
CA LYS A 124 8.51 11.11 7.82
C LYS A 124 8.03 10.23 6.65
N TYR A 125 7.61 10.85 5.55
CA TYR A 125 7.16 10.13 4.35
C TYR A 125 8.34 9.54 3.55
N ARG A 126 9.53 10.17 3.61
CA ARG A 126 10.76 9.55 3.08
C ARG A 126 11.10 8.27 3.85
N ALA A 127 10.94 8.28 5.17
CA ALA A 127 11.10 7.08 5.98
C ALA A 127 10.04 6.02 5.62
N ALA A 128 8.77 6.42 5.46
CA ALA A 128 7.71 5.51 5.02
C ALA A 128 8.01 4.88 3.66
N TYR A 129 8.51 5.66 2.69
CA TYR A 129 8.95 5.15 1.39
C TYR A 129 10.02 4.06 1.55
N SER A 130 11.08 4.33 2.31
CA SER A 130 12.18 3.39 2.51
C SER A 130 11.73 2.11 3.24
N ASN A 131 10.83 2.26 4.23
CA ASN A 131 10.35 1.15 5.05
C ASN A 131 9.14 0.41 4.43
N SER A 132 8.69 0.78 3.25
CA SER A 132 7.59 0.11 2.55
C SER A 132 7.92 -0.14 1.07
N LEU A 133 7.77 0.84 0.19
CA LEU A 133 7.95 0.68 -1.26
C LEU A 133 9.34 0.18 -1.65
N ALA A 134 10.39 0.71 -0.99
CA ALA A 134 11.77 0.32 -1.21
C ALA A 134 12.28 -0.77 -0.25
N TRP A 135 11.42 -1.31 0.63
CA TRP A 135 11.84 -2.27 1.66
C TRP A 135 12.58 -3.50 1.10
N LEU A 136 12.08 -4.06 0.00
CA LEU A 136 12.72 -5.21 -0.66
C LEU A 136 14.14 -4.92 -1.15
N ALA A 137 14.49 -3.66 -1.38
CA ALA A 137 15.81 -3.28 -1.86
C ALA A 137 16.94 -3.70 -0.90
N SER A 138 16.66 -3.75 0.39
CA SER A 138 17.61 -4.24 1.40
C SER A 138 18.02 -5.71 1.20
N TYR A 139 17.22 -6.48 0.46
CA TYR A 139 17.41 -7.91 0.25
C TYR A 139 17.73 -8.26 -1.19
N VAL A 140 17.31 -7.41 -2.11
CA VAL A 140 17.45 -7.63 -3.56
C VAL A 140 18.01 -6.38 -4.24
N PRO A 141 19.24 -5.96 -3.86
CA PRO A 141 19.92 -4.89 -4.57
C PRO A 141 20.35 -5.37 -5.97
N LYS A 142 20.62 -4.44 -6.88
CA LYS A 142 21.18 -4.74 -8.21
C LYS A 142 22.47 -5.59 -8.08
N PRO A 143 22.65 -6.68 -8.82
CA PRO A 143 21.94 -7.08 -10.04
C PRO A 143 20.65 -7.86 -9.82
N GLY A 144 20.15 -7.99 -8.59
CA GLY A 144 18.88 -8.63 -8.29
C GLY A 144 18.93 -10.14 -8.13
N GLN A 145 17.77 -10.74 -7.96
CA GLN A 145 17.60 -12.18 -7.84
C GLN A 145 16.44 -12.68 -8.74
N SER A 146 16.52 -13.97 -9.11
CA SER A 146 15.50 -14.57 -9.97
C SER A 146 14.16 -14.68 -9.24
N LEU A 147 13.09 -14.24 -9.90
CA LEU A 147 11.71 -14.41 -9.42
C LEU A 147 11.23 -15.88 -9.49
N SER A 148 12.01 -16.78 -10.10
CA SER A 148 11.76 -18.22 -10.11
C SER A 148 12.65 -19.01 -9.13
N ALA A 149 13.49 -18.33 -8.35
CA ALA A 149 14.32 -18.96 -7.34
C ALA A 149 13.45 -19.59 -6.24
N PRO A 150 13.85 -20.72 -5.64
CA PRO A 150 13.09 -21.32 -4.55
C PRO A 150 13.06 -20.46 -3.29
N ASN A 151 14.06 -19.65 -3.08
CA ASN A 151 14.12 -18.60 -2.04
C ASN A 151 15.27 -17.62 -2.34
N TRP A 152 15.24 -16.47 -1.68
CA TRP A 152 16.28 -15.43 -1.74
C TRP A 152 17.18 -15.41 -0.50
N GLY A 153 17.11 -16.44 0.33
CA GLY A 153 17.90 -16.58 1.54
C GLY A 153 17.10 -16.28 2.81
N LYS A 154 17.74 -16.54 3.94
CA LYS A 154 17.20 -16.32 5.28
C LYS A 154 17.69 -14.99 5.83
N ILE A 155 16.81 -14.28 6.51
CA ILE A 155 17.07 -12.92 6.98
C ILE A 155 16.80 -12.81 8.48
N ALA A 156 17.82 -12.44 9.23
CA ALA A 156 17.72 -12.31 10.69
C ALA A 156 16.67 -11.28 11.13
N ALA A 157 16.55 -10.17 10.41
CA ALA A 157 15.60 -9.10 10.73
C ALA A 157 14.12 -9.52 10.67
N ILE A 158 13.82 -10.66 10.04
CA ILE A 158 12.48 -11.26 9.99
C ILE A 158 12.46 -12.65 10.64
N GLY A 159 13.14 -12.78 11.76
CA GLY A 159 13.16 -14.01 12.55
C GLY A 159 13.87 -15.20 11.89
N GLY A 160 14.77 -14.96 10.93
CA GLY A 160 15.49 -16.00 10.19
C GLY A 160 14.62 -16.72 9.16
N SER A 161 13.44 -16.22 8.85
CA SER A 161 12.59 -16.74 7.76
C SER A 161 13.26 -16.49 6.41
N ALA A 162 13.01 -17.42 5.46
CA ALA A 162 13.42 -17.22 4.08
C ALA A 162 12.41 -16.31 3.37
N ILE A 163 12.89 -15.34 2.60
CA ILE A 163 12.09 -14.65 1.61
C ILE A 163 12.04 -15.51 0.36
N SER A 164 10.85 -15.82 -0.11
CA SER A 164 10.66 -16.72 -1.25
C SER A 164 9.76 -16.07 -2.29
N PRO A 165 10.21 -15.98 -3.55
CA PRO A 165 9.28 -15.76 -4.64
C PRO A 165 8.36 -16.98 -4.74
N GLY A 166 7.06 -16.72 -4.77
CA GLY A 166 6.02 -17.73 -4.88
C GLY A 166 5.57 -17.94 -6.32
N GLY A 167 4.34 -18.38 -6.49
CA GLY A 167 3.73 -18.56 -7.80
C GLY A 167 3.33 -17.25 -8.47
N ALA A 168 3.10 -17.35 -9.80
CA ALA A 168 2.49 -16.24 -10.54
C ALA A 168 1.07 -15.95 -10.01
N ALA A 169 0.76 -14.69 -9.83
CA ALA A 169 -0.55 -14.21 -9.40
C ALA A 169 -1.01 -13.03 -10.25
N LYS A 170 -2.32 -12.97 -10.53
CA LYS A 170 -2.91 -11.75 -11.07
C LYS A 170 -3.40 -10.88 -9.92
N VAL A 171 -2.89 -9.66 -9.86
CA VAL A 171 -3.28 -8.68 -8.85
C VAL A 171 -3.97 -7.51 -9.55
N THR A 172 -5.17 -7.18 -9.10
CA THR A 172 -5.91 -6.02 -9.58
C THR A 172 -5.81 -4.92 -8.54
N THR A 173 -5.46 -3.72 -8.99
CA THR A 173 -5.37 -2.48 -8.22
C THR A 173 -6.13 -1.38 -8.98
N PRO A 174 -6.34 -0.20 -8.43
CA PRO A 174 -6.89 0.92 -9.18
C PRO A 174 -6.11 1.29 -10.45
N ALA A 175 -4.79 1.04 -10.46
CA ALA A 175 -3.94 1.26 -11.64
C ALA A 175 -4.15 0.23 -12.77
N GLY A 176 -4.82 -0.89 -12.50
CA GLY A 176 -5.06 -1.96 -13.48
C GLY A 176 -4.82 -3.36 -12.95
N THR A 177 -4.71 -4.31 -13.87
CA THR A 177 -4.44 -5.71 -13.53
C THR A 177 -3.03 -6.08 -13.99
N PHE A 178 -2.24 -6.62 -13.07
CA PHE A 178 -0.82 -6.93 -13.24
C PHE A 178 -0.56 -8.45 -13.12
N ASN A 179 0.39 -8.94 -13.92
CA ASN A 179 0.90 -10.30 -13.79
C ASN A 179 2.10 -10.26 -12.84
N THR A 180 1.88 -10.64 -11.61
CA THR A 180 2.87 -10.51 -10.54
C THR A 180 3.43 -11.86 -10.10
N VAL A 181 4.54 -11.81 -9.39
CA VAL A 181 5.05 -12.88 -8.54
C VAL A 181 4.84 -12.44 -7.10
N ASP A 182 4.26 -13.31 -6.30
CA ASP A 182 4.12 -13.10 -4.86
C ASP A 182 5.45 -13.39 -4.17
N VAL A 183 6.07 -12.39 -3.58
CA VAL A 183 7.27 -12.53 -2.77
C VAL A 183 6.84 -12.54 -1.31
N SER A 184 7.06 -13.65 -0.61
CA SER A 184 6.50 -13.85 0.71
C SER A 184 7.49 -14.41 1.72
N TRP A 185 7.18 -14.20 2.99
CA TRP A 185 7.83 -14.84 4.12
C TRP A 185 6.83 -15.00 5.28
N THR A 186 7.10 -15.97 6.14
CA THR A 186 6.26 -16.23 7.32
C THR A 186 7.03 -15.87 8.58
N TYR A 187 6.51 -14.90 9.33
CA TYR A 187 6.98 -14.57 10.67
C TYR A 187 5.75 -14.10 11.48
N GLY A 188 5.12 -15.05 12.16
CA GLY A 188 3.73 -14.91 12.58
C GLY A 188 2.79 -15.15 11.39
N PRO A 189 2.05 -14.15 10.93
CA PRO A 189 1.30 -14.23 9.67
C PRO A 189 2.21 -14.30 8.44
N THR A 190 1.63 -14.68 7.30
CA THR A 190 2.31 -14.57 6.01
C THR A 190 2.33 -13.11 5.54
N ASN A 191 3.51 -12.63 5.22
CA ASN A 191 3.76 -11.33 4.64
C ASN A 191 3.88 -11.49 3.13
N ASN A 192 3.27 -10.59 2.36
CA ASN A 192 3.21 -10.68 0.91
C ASN A 192 3.57 -9.36 0.25
N ILE A 193 4.41 -9.41 -0.79
CA ILE A 193 4.74 -8.30 -1.67
C ILE A 193 4.59 -8.78 -3.12
N TRP A 194 3.70 -8.18 -3.88
CA TRP A 194 3.44 -8.56 -5.27
C TRP A 194 4.27 -7.71 -6.22
N VAL A 195 5.12 -8.38 -6.97
CA VAL A 195 6.10 -7.77 -7.89
C VAL A 195 5.70 -8.06 -9.33
N ASP A 196 5.48 -7.01 -10.13
CA ASP A 196 5.45 -7.17 -11.59
C ASP A 196 6.89 -7.07 -12.14
N PRO A 197 7.35 -8.05 -12.92
CA PRO A 197 8.74 -8.06 -13.46
C PRO A 197 9.11 -6.83 -14.32
N ASN A 198 8.10 -6.10 -14.81
CA ASN A 198 8.29 -4.94 -15.69
C ASN A 198 8.21 -3.60 -14.98
N LEU A 199 7.90 -3.58 -13.68
CA LEU A 199 7.78 -2.35 -12.89
C LEU A 199 8.95 -2.20 -11.93
N PRO A 200 9.44 -0.96 -11.73
CA PRO A 200 10.56 -0.69 -10.82
C PRO A 200 10.21 -0.85 -9.33
N PHE A 201 8.94 -0.78 -9.00
CA PHE A 201 8.43 -0.92 -7.65
C PHE A 201 7.38 -2.03 -7.57
N PRO A 202 7.20 -2.68 -6.42
CA PRO A 202 6.11 -3.64 -6.23
C PRO A 202 4.75 -3.00 -6.45
N VAL A 203 3.79 -3.79 -6.91
CA VAL A 203 2.42 -3.34 -7.22
C VAL A 203 1.57 -3.19 -5.95
N LYS A 204 1.76 -4.11 -5.01
CA LYS A 204 0.99 -4.20 -3.77
C LYS A 204 1.82 -4.88 -2.70
N ALA A 205 1.57 -4.56 -1.45
CA ALA A 205 2.11 -5.27 -0.31
C ALA A 205 1.13 -5.28 0.86
N GLN A 206 1.26 -6.30 1.70
CA GLN A 206 0.68 -6.37 3.04
C GLN A 206 1.65 -7.12 3.94
N THR A 207 2.14 -6.46 4.96
CA THR A 207 3.09 -7.03 5.92
C THR A 207 2.62 -6.79 7.35
N PHE A 208 3.10 -7.62 8.25
CA PHE A 208 2.67 -7.62 9.64
C PHE A 208 3.88 -7.47 10.58
N ALA A 209 3.69 -6.76 11.66
CA ALA A 209 4.70 -6.64 12.70
C ALA A 209 4.87 -7.99 13.41
N ALA A 210 6.10 -8.28 13.81
CA ALA A 210 6.37 -9.44 14.64
C ALA A 210 5.81 -9.24 16.05
N VAL A 211 5.04 -10.22 16.52
CA VAL A 211 4.52 -10.23 17.90
C VAL A 211 4.80 -11.57 18.55
N THR A 212 5.04 -11.56 19.85
CA THR A 212 5.30 -12.78 20.64
C THR A 212 4.00 -13.50 21.03
N SER A 213 2.87 -12.78 21.00
CA SER A 213 1.54 -13.34 21.30
C SER A 213 0.47 -12.42 20.73
N GLY A 214 -0.74 -12.95 20.52
CA GLY A 214 -1.87 -12.21 19.98
C GLY A 214 -1.82 -12.08 18.45
N HIS A 215 -2.61 -11.13 17.92
CA HIS A 215 -2.68 -10.87 16.50
C HIS A 215 -1.64 -9.84 16.08
N ALA A 216 -0.86 -10.20 15.08
CA ALA A 216 0.12 -9.29 14.51
C ALA A 216 -0.57 -8.13 13.79
N PRO A 217 -0.30 -6.86 14.16
CA PRO A 217 -0.83 -5.72 13.43
C PRO A 217 -0.17 -5.60 12.06
N VAL A 218 -0.88 -4.97 11.13
CA VAL A 218 -0.28 -4.59 9.83
C VAL A 218 0.89 -3.65 10.09
N GLN A 219 2.09 -3.97 9.63
CA GLN A 219 3.26 -3.10 9.72
C GLN A 219 3.23 -2.04 8.63
N TYR A 220 3.08 -2.48 7.40
CA TYR A 220 2.79 -1.59 6.29
C TYR A 220 1.97 -2.32 5.22
N GLN A 221 1.19 -1.56 4.50
CA GLN A 221 0.56 -1.99 3.26
C GLN A 221 0.57 -0.85 2.25
N PHE A 222 0.61 -1.20 0.99
CA PHE A 222 0.47 -0.25 -0.09
C PHE A 222 -0.17 -0.89 -1.32
N GLU A 223 -0.74 -0.05 -2.16
CA GLU A 223 -1.36 -0.46 -3.41
C GLU A 223 -1.18 0.63 -4.48
N LEU A 224 -0.75 0.20 -5.68
CA LEU A 224 -0.56 1.10 -6.82
C LEU A 224 -1.91 1.65 -7.30
N GLN A 225 -2.08 2.98 -7.23
CA GLN A 225 -3.31 3.67 -7.60
C GLN A 225 -3.32 4.11 -9.06
N SER A 226 -2.17 4.59 -9.54
CA SER A 226 -1.98 4.97 -10.93
C SER A 226 -0.51 4.93 -11.32
N THR A 227 -0.25 4.72 -12.60
CA THR A 227 1.08 4.82 -13.20
C THR A 227 0.95 5.28 -14.63
N GLY A 228 1.99 5.89 -15.17
CA GLY A 228 2.00 6.35 -16.55
C GLY A 228 3.34 6.91 -16.99
N THR A 229 3.36 7.37 -18.24
CA THR A 229 4.51 8.01 -18.87
C THR A 229 4.16 9.45 -19.24
N GLY A 230 5.16 10.33 -19.26
CA GLY A 230 5.03 11.75 -19.57
C GLY A 230 5.28 12.63 -18.34
N ALA A 231 4.73 13.84 -18.38
CA ALA A 231 4.91 14.78 -17.28
C ALA A 231 4.42 14.22 -15.94
N CYS A 232 5.16 14.50 -14.88
CA CYS A 232 4.71 14.21 -13.53
C CYS A 232 3.32 14.80 -13.29
N PRO A 233 2.36 14.05 -12.75
CA PRO A 233 1.06 14.58 -12.41
C PRO A 233 1.21 15.84 -11.53
N THR A 234 0.39 16.83 -11.79
CA THR A 234 0.37 18.02 -10.93
C THR A 234 -0.13 17.60 -9.55
N ALA A 235 0.62 17.95 -8.51
CA ALA A 235 0.14 17.75 -7.15
C ALA A 235 -1.23 18.45 -7.01
N PRO A 236 -2.24 17.78 -6.46
CA PRO A 236 -3.52 18.42 -6.21
C PRO A 236 -3.26 19.67 -5.36
N LYS A 237 -4.01 20.73 -5.57
CA LYS A 237 -4.00 21.84 -4.62
C LYS A 237 -4.39 21.28 -3.26
N ALA A 238 -3.70 21.72 -2.20
CA ALA A 238 -4.14 21.44 -0.85
C ALA A 238 -5.63 21.85 -0.76
N VAL A 239 -6.49 20.88 -0.69
CA VAL A 239 -7.90 21.11 -0.44
C VAL A 239 -8.03 20.99 1.06
N GLU A 240 -8.37 22.06 1.74
CA GLU A 240 -8.93 21.93 3.08
C GLU A 240 -10.28 21.20 2.92
N GLU A 241 -10.21 19.88 2.70
CA GLU A 241 -11.40 19.07 2.82
C GLU A 241 -11.82 19.15 4.28
N THR A 242 -12.96 19.78 4.51
CA THR A 242 -13.60 19.73 5.83
C THR A 242 -13.84 18.25 6.14
N PRO A 243 -13.16 17.66 7.13
CA PRO A 243 -13.34 16.26 7.45
C PRO A 243 -14.82 15.99 7.72
N LYS A 244 -15.33 14.89 7.16
CA LYS A 244 -16.71 14.47 7.38
C LYS A 244 -16.81 13.54 8.59
N SER A 245 -17.91 13.60 9.28
CA SER A 245 -18.23 12.71 10.40
C SER A 245 -18.09 11.23 9.98
N GLY A 246 -17.55 10.40 10.87
CA GLY A 246 -17.37 8.97 10.64
C GLY A 246 -15.94 8.55 10.26
N LEU A 247 -14.94 9.32 10.66
CA LEU A 247 -13.52 8.95 10.47
C LEU A 247 -13.19 7.69 11.26
N VAL A 248 -12.48 6.76 10.62
CA VAL A 248 -11.98 5.53 11.26
C VAL A 248 -10.46 5.54 11.23
N LEU A 249 -9.83 5.40 12.39
CA LEU A 249 -8.39 5.27 12.53
C LEU A 249 -8.05 4.06 13.39
N GLN A 250 -6.91 3.44 13.07
CA GLN A 250 -6.32 2.43 13.94
C GLN A 250 -5.46 3.10 15.01
N THR A 251 -5.37 2.48 16.18
CA THR A 251 -4.44 2.91 17.23
C THR A 251 -2.99 2.65 16.79
N GLY A 252 -2.03 3.28 17.46
CA GLY A 252 -0.62 3.26 17.06
C GLY A 252 0.00 1.87 16.88
N ARG A 253 -0.60 0.82 17.44
CA ARG A 253 -0.20 -0.58 17.24
C ARG A 253 -1.17 -1.41 16.42
N ALA A 254 -2.23 -0.79 15.89
CA ALA A 254 -3.36 -1.43 15.20
C ALA A 254 -4.05 -2.56 15.98
N THR A 255 -3.89 -2.59 17.27
CA THR A 255 -4.62 -3.53 18.12
C THR A 255 -6.11 -3.21 18.08
N TYR A 256 -6.42 -1.91 18.01
CA TYR A 256 -7.78 -1.41 18.01
C TYR A 256 -8.02 -0.43 16.86
N SER A 257 -9.29 -0.32 16.46
CA SER A 257 -9.79 0.72 15.57
C SER A 257 -10.76 1.60 16.33
N ILE A 258 -10.67 2.91 16.12
CA ILE A 258 -11.56 3.90 16.69
C ILE A 258 -12.27 4.61 15.56
N LYS A 259 -13.62 4.64 15.59
CA LYS A 259 -14.43 5.47 14.71
C LYS A 259 -14.92 6.68 15.47
N LEU A 260 -14.58 7.88 14.97
CA LEU A 260 -15.06 9.16 15.47
C LEU A 260 -16.22 9.66 14.62
N ILE A 261 -17.33 9.94 15.25
CA ILE A 261 -18.54 10.52 14.66
C ILE A 261 -18.81 11.84 15.39
N TRP A 262 -19.32 12.84 14.69
CA TRP A 262 -19.75 14.08 15.33
C TRP A 262 -21.06 14.60 14.76
N GLU A 263 -21.81 15.29 15.61
CA GLU A 263 -23.06 15.96 15.27
C GLU A 263 -23.11 17.30 16.04
N PRO A 264 -23.38 18.45 15.36
CA PRO A 264 -23.66 18.60 13.93
C PRO A 264 -22.45 18.37 13.02
N ASP A 265 -22.70 18.03 11.75
CA ASP A 265 -21.68 17.98 10.69
C ASP A 265 -22.07 19.03 9.61
N PRO A 266 -21.30 20.12 9.40
CA PRO A 266 -20.00 20.42 10.04
C PRO A 266 -20.11 20.82 11.51
N ILE A 267 -18.98 20.69 12.22
CA ILE A 267 -18.83 21.21 13.59
C ILE A 267 -18.95 22.73 13.56
N VAL A 268 -19.75 23.27 14.48
CA VAL A 268 -19.94 24.73 14.63
C VAL A 268 -19.33 25.18 15.94
N SER A 269 -18.33 26.08 15.87
CA SER A 269 -17.70 26.63 17.08
C SER A 269 -18.69 27.39 17.96
N GLY A 270 -18.50 27.33 19.27
CA GLY A 270 -19.40 27.92 20.24
C GLY A 270 -20.74 27.19 20.43
N LYS A 271 -20.96 26.08 19.68
CA LYS A 271 -22.11 25.19 19.88
C LYS A 271 -21.67 23.82 20.36
N GLU A 272 -22.53 23.19 21.15
CA GLU A 272 -22.30 21.81 21.57
C GLU A 272 -22.25 20.86 20.36
N THR A 273 -21.19 20.08 20.33
CA THR A 273 -20.96 18.99 19.39
C THR A 273 -20.95 17.68 20.16
N LYS A 274 -21.70 16.71 19.70
CA LYS A 274 -21.68 15.36 20.26
C LYS A 274 -20.59 14.55 19.54
N LEU A 275 -19.51 14.22 20.25
CA LEU A 275 -18.46 13.36 19.75
C LEU A 275 -18.80 11.91 20.09
N GLY A 276 -19.16 11.12 19.12
CA GLY A 276 -19.41 9.68 19.26
C GLY A 276 -18.16 8.88 18.92
N LEU A 277 -17.80 7.93 19.77
CA LEU A 277 -16.65 7.05 19.60
C LEU A 277 -17.13 5.61 19.55
N ILE A 278 -16.67 4.84 18.57
CA ILE A 278 -16.92 3.40 18.48
C ILE A 278 -15.56 2.69 18.46
N PHE A 279 -15.39 1.79 19.41
CA PHE A 279 -14.16 1.03 19.57
C PHE A 279 -14.32 -0.40 19.03
N SER A 280 -13.38 -0.84 18.23
CA SER A 280 -13.37 -2.18 17.63
C SER A 280 -11.98 -2.81 17.76
N ASP A 281 -11.92 -4.13 17.74
CA ASP A 281 -10.66 -4.84 17.57
C ASP A 281 -10.14 -4.74 16.12
N SER A 282 -8.98 -5.33 15.86
CA SER A 282 -8.35 -5.36 14.53
C SER A 282 -9.19 -6.08 13.46
N PHE A 283 -10.23 -6.82 13.85
CA PHE A 283 -11.17 -7.50 12.94
C PHE A 283 -12.46 -6.72 12.71
N GLY A 284 -12.58 -5.52 13.32
CA GLY A 284 -13.78 -4.69 13.22
C GLY A 284 -14.92 -5.12 14.16
N LYS A 285 -14.67 -6.08 15.08
CA LYS A 285 -15.64 -6.46 16.11
C LYS A 285 -15.62 -5.42 17.22
N THR A 286 -16.78 -4.87 17.56
CA THR A 286 -16.90 -3.93 18.67
C THR A 286 -16.42 -4.56 19.98
N ILE A 287 -15.59 -3.82 20.72
CA ILE A 287 -15.08 -4.20 22.03
C ILE A 287 -15.81 -3.43 23.13
N SER A 288 -16.06 -4.06 24.27
CA SER A 288 -16.77 -3.46 25.43
C SER A 288 -15.82 -3.09 26.55
N GLY A 289 -16.33 -2.35 27.54
CA GLY A 289 -15.60 -2.01 28.76
C GLY A 289 -14.34 -1.17 28.51
N VAL A 290 -14.36 -0.29 27.50
CA VAL A 290 -13.22 0.56 27.15
C VAL A 290 -13.18 1.77 28.07
N SER A 291 -12.02 2.00 28.70
CA SER A 291 -11.67 3.23 29.40
C SER A 291 -10.69 4.03 28.55
N TYR A 292 -10.97 5.31 28.32
CA TYR A 292 -10.19 6.15 27.43
C TYR A 292 -10.11 7.60 27.88
N ASN A 293 -9.14 8.35 27.35
CA ASN A 293 -9.01 9.79 27.51
C ASN A 293 -9.11 10.47 26.13
N LEU A 294 -9.58 11.72 26.12
CA LEU A 294 -9.48 12.61 24.96
C LEU A 294 -8.61 13.81 25.30
N GLU A 295 -7.67 14.12 24.41
CA GLU A 295 -6.90 15.36 24.43
C GLU A 295 -7.27 16.14 23.15
N ILE A 296 -7.72 17.38 23.32
CA ILE A 296 -8.11 18.25 22.20
C ILE A 296 -7.08 19.37 22.09
N THR A 297 -6.42 19.42 20.94
CA THR A 297 -5.29 20.31 20.66
C THR A 297 -5.64 21.21 19.47
N ALA A 298 -5.39 22.51 19.59
CA ALA A 298 -5.47 23.42 18.45
C ALA A 298 -4.27 23.24 17.50
N LYS A 299 -4.38 23.69 16.25
CA LYS A 299 -3.35 23.55 15.22
C LYS A 299 -1.97 24.08 15.63
N ASN A 300 -1.91 25.07 16.52
CA ASN A 300 -0.66 25.63 17.03
C ASN A 300 0.01 24.75 18.10
N GLY A 301 -0.51 23.57 18.38
CA GLY A 301 -0.02 22.65 19.41
C GLY A 301 -0.47 22.96 20.84
N THR A 302 -1.33 23.94 21.03
CA THR A 302 -1.87 24.27 22.35
C THR A 302 -2.96 23.25 22.71
N VAL A 303 -2.80 22.55 23.84
CA VAL A 303 -3.87 21.72 24.41
C VAL A 303 -5.00 22.63 24.88
N VAL A 304 -6.18 22.41 24.31
CA VAL A 304 -7.39 23.21 24.61
C VAL A 304 -8.17 22.58 25.74
N ASP A 305 -8.22 21.25 25.76
CA ASP A 305 -8.93 20.51 26.81
C ASP A 305 -8.43 19.06 26.93
N GLU A 306 -8.56 18.47 28.11
CA GLU A 306 -8.28 17.08 28.41
C GLU A 306 -9.45 16.48 29.18
N LEU A 307 -10.05 15.45 28.60
CA LEU A 307 -11.20 14.74 29.15
C LEU A 307 -10.78 13.34 29.57
N ASP A 308 -10.47 13.20 30.85
CA ASP A 308 -9.98 11.95 31.42
C ASP A 308 -11.11 10.99 31.82
N ARG A 309 -10.74 9.70 31.90
CA ARG A 309 -11.56 8.62 32.45
C ARG A 309 -12.93 8.46 31.80
N GLN A 310 -13.00 8.71 30.51
CA GLN A 310 -14.20 8.43 29.74
C GLN A 310 -14.42 6.92 29.62
N ARG A 311 -15.67 6.49 29.44
CA ARG A 311 -16.04 5.08 29.36
C ARG A 311 -16.92 4.81 28.15
N ALA A 312 -16.69 3.64 27.55
CA ALA A 312 -17.49 3.07 26.48
C ALA A 312 -17.86 1.62 26.88
N ASP A 313 -18.85 1.47 27.75
CA ASP A 313 -19.18 0.18 28.36
C ASP A 313 -19.66 -0.86 27.33
N GLU A 314 -20.40 -0.44 26.31
CA GLU A 314 -20.83 -1.27 25.18
C GLU A 314 -20.00 -1.04 23.91
N GLY A 315 -18.77 -0.53 24.05
CA GLY A 315 -17.89 -0.20 22.93
C GLY A 315 -18.25 1.10 22.23
N THR A 316 -19.21 1.86 22.77
CA THR A 316 -19.59 3.18 22.26
C THR A 316 -19.49 4.21 23.38
N GLY A 317 -18.80 5.31 23.09
CA GLY A 317 -18.69 6.48 23.97
C GLY A 317 -19.36 7.69 23.33
N LEU A 318 -19.95 8.55 24.16
CA LEU A 318 -20.53 9.83 23.73
C LEU A 318 -19.99 10.94 24.63
N VAL A 319 -19.33 11.93 24.01
CA VAL A 319 -18.73 13.06 24.72
C VAL A 319 -19.29 14.36 24.13
N PRO A 320 -20.08 15.13 24.89
CA PRO A 320 -20.47 16.47 24.50
C PRO A 320 -19.27 17.41 24.64
N TYR A 321 -19.01 18.21 23.60
CA TYR A 321 -17.89 19.15 23.58
C TYR A 321 -18.25 20.43 22.83
N THR A 322 -17.73 21.57 23.27
CA THR A 322 -17.91 22.85 22.59
C THR A 322 -16.56 23.41 22.17
N PHE A 323 -16.30 23.44 20.86
CA PHE A 323 -15.08 24.02 20.31
C PHE A 323 -15.08 25.53 20.51
N PRO A 324 -14.03 26.11 21.15
CA PRO A 324 -14.07 27.51 21.59
C PRO A 324 -13.97 28.52 20.44
N SER A 325 -13.38 28.16 19.31
CA SER A 325 -13.18 29.06 18.16
C SER A 325 -13.21 28.29 16.84
N PRO A 326 -13.46 28.95 15.72
CA PRO A 326 -13.27 28.35 14.40
C PRO A 326 -11.80 27.97 14.17
N GLY A 327 -11.59 26.86 13.45
CA GLY A 327 -10.25 26.40 13.07
C GLY A 327 -10.08 24.88 13.13
N PRO A 328 -8.91 24.39 12.75
CA PRO A 328 -8.57 22.98 12.86
C PRO A 328 -8.14 22.59 14.27
N TYR A 329 -8.58 21.41 14.68
CA TYR A 329 -8.28 20.77 15.96
C TYR A 329 -7.86 19.32 15.73
N ASP A 330 -6.96 18.83 16.59
CA ASP A 330 -6.64 17.41 16.69
C ASP A 330 -7.28 16.84 17.96
N ILE A 331 -8.02 15.75 17.81
CA ILE A 331 -8.65 15.00 18.90
C ILE A 331 -7.88 13.69 19.05
N LYS A 332 -7.03 13.59 20.05
CA LYS A 332 -6.31 12.39 20.39
C LYS A 332 -7.10 11.56 21.36
N VAL A 333 -7.42 10.34 20.98
CA VAL A 333 -8.12 9.37 21.82
C VAL A 333 -7.11 8.33 22.28
N THR A 334 -6.94 8.18 23.59
CA THR A 334 -6.01 7.21 24.19
C THR A 334 -6.82 6.16 24.95
N ILE A 335 -6.68 4.89 24.56
CA ILE A 335 -7.28 3.76 25.27
C ILE A 335 -6.41 3.40 26.45
N ASN A 336 -6.96 3.47 27.66
CA ASN A 336 -6.26 3.15 28.91
C ASN A 336 -6.44 1.70 29.33
N ALA A 337 -7.66 1.16 29.16
CA ALA A 337 -7.99 -0.22 29.51
C ALA A 337 -9.14 -0.74 28.64
N VAL A 338 -9.18 -2.07 28.46
CA VAL A 338 -10.28 -2.81 27.82
C VAL A 338 -10.71 -3.91 28.77
N GLU A 339 -12.02 -3.99 29.09
CA GLU A 339 -12.59 -4.94 30.07
C GLU A 339 -11.88 -4.92 31.44
N GLY A 340 -11.43 -3.73 31.84
CA GLY A 340 -10.69 -3.52 33.08
C GLY A 340 -9.20 -3.92 33.04
N VAL A 341 -8.73 -4.46 31.93
CA VAL A 341 -7.31 -4.80 31.71
C VAL A 341 -6.60 -3.59 31.09
N PRO A 342 -5.59 -3.00 31.74
CA PRO A 342 -4.79 -1.92 31.17
C PRO A 342 -4.13 -2.33 29.85
N THR A 343 -4.01 -1.38 28.92
CA THR A 343 -3.34 -1.62 27.61
C THR A 343 -1.82 -1.83 27.73
N GLY A 344 -1.27 -1.78 28.95
CA GLY A 344 0.13 -2.06 29.26
C GLY A 344 1.04 -0.84 29.04
N GLU A 345 2.34 -1.10 28.87
CA GLU A 345 3.36 -0.05 28.68
C GLU A 345 3.24 0.67 27.32
N PHE A 346 2.40 0.17 26.44
CA PHE A 346 2.27 0.69 25.09
C PHE A 346 0.99 1.52 24.97
N VAL A 347 1.18 2.77 24.60
CA VAL A 347 0.08 3.71 24.39
C VAL A 347 -0.72 3.33 23.15
N GLU A 348 -1.97 2.96 23.32
CA GLU A 348 -2.92 2.71 22.25
C GLU A 348 -3.73 3.99 21.99
N SER A 349 -3.30 4.79 21.02
CA SER A 349 -3.97 6.06 20.71
C SER A 349 -4.15 6.27 19.22
N ALA A 350 -5.16 7.07 18.86
CA ALA A 350 -5.40 7.58 17.52
C ALA A 350 -5.70 9.08 17.58
N THR A 351 -5.22 9.85 16.60
CA THR A 351 -5.44 11.30 16.53
C THR A 351 -6.26 11.65 15.30
N PHE A 352 -7.41 12.25 15.52
CA PHE A 352 -8.35 12.69 14.50
C PHE A 352 -8.21 14.19 14.28
N SER A 353 -8.04 14.63 13.03
CA SER A 353 -8.11 16.06 12.72
C SER A 353 -9.52 16.43 12.28
N VAL A 354 -10.08 17.45 12.91
CA VAL A 354 -11.42 18.00 12.63
C VAL A 354 -11.34 19.50 12.41
N ILE A 355 -12.35 20.08 11.79
CA ILE A 355 -12.45 21.54 11.58
C ILE A 355 -13.76 22.03 12.20
N ALA A 356 -13.66 22.98 13.13
CA ALA A 356 -14.79 23.75 13.62
C ALA A 356 -14.95 25.01 12.75
N THR A 357 -16.14 25.28 12.28
CA THR A 357 -16.50 26.44 11.43
C THR A 357 -17.11 27.58 12.23
#